data_80a2e9ee7d6d5152e69e43a54d55ca21
#
_entry.id   80a2e9ee7d6d5152e69e43a54d55ca21
#
_cell.length_a   1.000
_cell.length_b   1.000
_cell.length_c   1.000
_cell.angle_alpha   90.00
_cell.angle_beta   90.00
_cell.angle_gamma   90.00
#
_symmetry.space_group_name_H-M   'P 1'
#
loop_
_entity.id
_entity.type
_entity.pdbx_description
1 polymer ?
#
loop_
_entity_poly.entity_id
_entity_poly.type
_entity_poly.pdbx_seq_one_letter_code
_entity_poly.pdbx_strand_id
1 'polypeptide(L)'
;MASGLGHLRFRCTGCGNCCRDLRVPLTQADVRRLVDATGREATQIVAWLQTNEVDLIGEPGSLVLLDHDAGHALMVLAQEGGACIFLGSDDRCGVYPARPGNCRLYPFAASFGRRGGIRRLRLLSGTQCDHERDGDTDAHALRVADERRWAEHRSYLEQIRRWNRSQRHRSLLGRRLGRAEDFLAFLGLGGSERASDV
;
A
#
# COMPACT_ATOMS: atom_id res chain seq x y z
N MET A 1 -29.25 -17.20 11.73
CA MET A 1 -28.18 -17.93 12.42
C MET A 1 -26.87 -17.33 11.95
N ALA A 2 -26.23 -16.51 12.77
CA ALA A 2 -24.93 -15.91 12.46
C ALA A 2 -23.89 -17.04 12.56
N SER A 3 -23.40 -17.49 11.43
CA SER A 3 -22.29 -18.45 11.35
C SER A 3 -21.09 -17.81 12.01
N GLY A 4 -20.71 -18.29 13.19
CA GLY A 4 -19.61 -17.76 13.96
C GLY A 4 -18.32 -17.71 13.15
N LEU A 5 -17.87 -16.52 12.88
CA LEU A 5 -16.47 -16.28 12.53
C LEU A 5 -15.68 -16.76 13.75
N GLY A 6 -14.98 -17.89 13.58
CA GLY A 6 -14.16 -18.43 14.66
C GLY A 6 -13.24 -17.34 15.15
N HIS A 7 -13.15 -17.18 16.46
CA HIS A 7 -12.22 -16.27 17.09
C HIS A 7 -10.81 -16.61 16.63
N LEU A 8 -10.19 -15.74 15.85
CA LEU A 8 -8.81 -15.90 15.46
C LEU A 8 -7.97 -15.39 16.63
N ARG A 9 -7.39 -16.33 17.37
CA ARG A 9 -6.48 -16.00 18.46
C ARG A 9 -5.16 -15.51 17.88
N PHE A 10 -4.97 -14.19 17.89
CA PHE A 10 -3.75 -13.57 17.37
C PHE A 10 -3.44 -12.31 18.18
N ARG A 11 -2.18 -12.19 18.60
CA ARG A 11 -1.62 -10.96 19.16
C ARG A 11 -0.26 -10.70 18.51
N CYS A 12 -0.13 -9.53 17.89
CA CYS A 12 1.14 -9.08 17.32
C CYS A 12 2.16 -8.83 18.45
N THR A 13 3.33 -9.44 18.34
CA THR A 13 4.44 -9.24 19.30
C THR A 13 5.27 -7.99 19.01
N GLY A 14 5.05 -7.35 17.85
CA GLY A 14 5.86 -6.20 17.43
C GLY A 14 7.27 -6.58 16.95
N CYS A 15 7.44 -7.79 16.40
CA CYS A 15 8.75 -8.31 15.97
C CYS A 15 9.40 -7.56 14.79
N GLY A 16 8.69 -6.64 14.13
CA GLY A 16 9.21 -5.84 13.01
C GLY A 16 9.44 -6.60 11.69
N ASN A 17 9.27 -7.92 11.65
CA ASN A 17 9.55 -8.74 10.45
C ASN A 17 8.72 -8.28 9.23
N CYS A 18 7.44 -7.94 9.41
CA CYS A 18 6.59 -7.39 8.35
C CYS A 18 7.12 -6.07 7.75
N CYS A 19 7.99 -5.36 8.45
CA CYS A 19 8.63 -4.14 7.97
C CYS A 19 9.95 -4.41 7.23
N ARG A 20 10.49 -5.61 7.30
CA ARG A 20 11.76 -6.01 6.64
C ARG A 20 11.52 -6.84 5.39
N ASP A 21 10.56 -7.75 5.42
CA ASP A 21 10.38 -8.76 4.37
C ASP A 21 9.46 -8.33 3.23
N LEU A 22 8.62 -7.30 3.42
CA LEU A 22 7.56 -6.98 2.49
C LEU A 22 7.82 -5.69 1.69
N ARG A 23 7.72 -5.82 0.37
CA ARG A 23 7.48 -4.66 -0.50
C ARG A 23 5.99 -4.32 -0.44
N VAL A 24 5.64 -3.23 0.21
CA VAL A 24 4.24 -2.87 0.48
C VAL A 24 3.71 -1.98 -0.64
N PRO A 25 2.82 -2.47 -1.53
CA PRO A 25 2.16 -1.62 -2.51
C PRO A 25 1.32 -0.55 -1.82
N LEU A 26 1.39 0.67 -2.33
CA LEU A 26 0.68 1.83 -1.83
C LEU A 26 -0.42 2.29 -2.78
N THR A 27 -1.48 2.83 -2.21
CA THR A 27 -2.49 3.63 -2.92
C THR A 27 -2.26 5.12 -2.66
N GLN A 28 -2.90 5.99 -3.46
CA GLN A 28 -2.93 7.43 -3.20
C GLN A 28 -3.38 7.75 -1.76
N ALA A 29 -4.40 7.05 -1.27
CA ALA A 29 -4.95 7.26 0.07
C ALA A 29 -3.95 6.87 1.16
N ASP A 30 -3.15 5.80 0.94
CA ASP A 30 -2.09 5.41 1.86
C ASP A 30 -1.02 6.49 1.96
N VAL A 31 -0.53 6.98 0.82
CA VAL A 31 0.50 8.03 0.79
C VAL A 31 -0.01 9.29 1.49
N ARG A 32 -1.24 9.73 1.20
CA ARG A 32 -1.83 10.91 1.85
C ARG A 32 -1.86 10.77 3.37
N ARG A 33 -2.34 9.62 3.89
CA ARG A 33 -2.34 9.34 5.34
C ARG A 33 -0.93 9.41 5.97
N LEU A 34 0.07 8.91 5.26
CA LEU A 34 1.46 8.93 5.73
C LEU A 34 2.04 10.35 5.70
N VAL A 35 1.77 11.12 4.64
CA VAL A 35 2.14 12.56 4.54
C VAL A 35 1.51 13.34 5.70
N ASP A 36 0.20 13.20 5.91
CA ASP A 36 -0.54 13.89 6.97
C ASP A 36 -0.02 13.52 8.37
N ALA A 37 0.34 12.27 8.59
CA ALA A 37 0.80 11.78 9.89
C ALA A 37 2.26 12.11 10.19
N THR A 38 3.10 12.34 9.19
CA THR A 38 4.55 12.47 9.37
C THR A 38 5.12 13.81 8.95
N GLY A 39 4.36 14.59 8.17
CA GLY A 39 4.86 15.83 7.55
C GLY A 39 5.93 15.59 6.47
N ARG A 40 6.25 14.34 6.14
CA ARG A 40 7.20 14.02 5.06
C ARG A 40 6.55 14.24 3.70
N GLU A 41 7.35 14.61 2.72
CA GLU A 41 6.89 14.67 1.33
C GLU A 41 6.62 13.27 0.76
N ALA A 42 5.69 13.17 -0.19
CA ALA A 42 5.34 11.90 -0.83
C ALA A 42 6.57 11.23 -1.50
N THR A 43 7.46 12.00 -2.08
CA THR A 43 8.72 11.56 -2.68
C THR A 43 9.67 10.87 -1.71
N GLN A 44 9.58 11.19 -0.41
CA GLN A 44 10.37 10.56 0.65
C GLN A 44 9.73 9.26 1.16
N ILE A 45 8.42 9.09 0.92
CA ILE A 45 7.64 7.95 1.40
C ILE A 45 7.55 6.83 0.35
N VAL A 46 7.57 7.21 -0.94
CA VAL A 46 7.32 6.32 -2.05
C VAL A 46 8.63 5.86 -2.71
N ALA A 47 8.69 4.58 -3.02
CA ALA A 47 9.66 4.01 -3.96
C ALA A 47 8.93 3.38 -5.15
N TRP A 48 9.65 3.11 -6.22
CA TRP A 48 9.12 2.58 -7.47
C TRP A 48 9.82 1.28 -7.80
N LEU A 49 9.06 0.18 -7.83
CA LEU A 49 9.56 -1.12 -8.29
C LEU A 49 9.28 -1.27 -9.78
N GLN A 50 10.30 -1.63 -10.51
CA GLN A 50 10.19 -1.93 -11.94
C GLN A 50 9.50 -3.29 -12.16
N THR A 51 8.94 -3.49 -13.35
CA THR A 51 8.22 -4.74 -13.68
C THR A 51 9.09 -5.99 -13.64
N ASN A 52 10.39 -5.87 -13.84
CA ASN A 52 11.34 -6.98 -13.72
C ASN A 52 11.68 -7.34 -12.26
N GLU A 53 11.36 -6.46 -11.30
CA GLU A 53 11.57 -6.68 -9.86
C GLU A 53 10.31 -7.21 -9.15
N VAL A 54 9.19 -7.23 -9.87
CA VAL A 54 7.89 -7.66 -9.35
C VAL A 54 7.55 -9.01 -9.96
N ASP A 55 7.78 -10.08 -9.24
CA ASP A 55 7.00 -11.29 -9.47
C ASP A 55 5.53 -10.90 -9.33
N LEU A 56 4.79 -10.92 -10.44
CA LEU A 56 3.44 -10.35 -10.65
C LEU A 56 2.40 -10.78 -9.59
N ILE A 57 2.67 -10.50 -8.33
CA ILE A 57 1.73 -10.63 -7.22
C ILE A 57 0.70 -9.47 -7.23
N GLY A 58 0.93 -8.46 -8.09
CA GLY A 58 0.01 -7.35 -8.30
C GLY A 58 -0.86 -7.54 -9.53
N GLU A 59 -2.12 -7.10 -9.45
CA GLU A 59 -2.96 -7.01 -10.64
C GLU A 59 -2.26 -6.17 -11.71
N PRO A 60 -2.19 -6.61 -12.98
CA PRO A 60 -1.51 -5.85 -14.05
C PRO A 60 -1.98 -4.39 -14.19
N GLY A 61 -3.18 -4.09 -13.70
CA GLY A 61 -3.74 -2.74 -13.66
C GLY A 61 -3.09 -1.79 -12.65
N SER A 62 -2.26 -2.28 -11.74
CA SER A 62 -1.59 -1.46 -10.70
C SER A 62 -0.30 -0.81 -11.18
N LEU A 63 0.13 -1.09 -12.41
CA LEU A 63 1.37 -0.56 -12.98
C LEU A 63 1.16 0.82 -13.59
N VAL A 64 2.01 1.76 -13.21
CA VAL A 64 2.03 3.15 -13.68
C VAL A 64 3.03 3.28 -14.82
N LEU A 65 2.60 3.84 -15.95
CA LEU A 65 3.48 4.12 -17.09
C LEU A 65 4.25 5.43 -16.83
N LEU A 66 5.57 5.33 -16.75
CA LEU A 66 6.47 6.42 -16.40
C LEU A 66 7.61 6.54 -17.44
N ASP A 67 8.25 7.71 -17.47
CA ASP A 67 9.52 7.93 -18.18
C ASP A 67 10.66 7.27 -17.40
N HIS A 68 10.80 5.97 -17.61
CA HIS A 68 11.72 5.09 -16.92
C HIS A 68 12.12 3.92 -17.82
N ASP A 69 13.31 3.34 -17.61
CA ASP A 69 13.88 2.29 -18.47
C ASP A 69 12.93 1.09 -18.69
N ALA A 70 12.19 0.69 -17.66
CA ALA A 70 11.20 -0.40 -17.76
C ALA A 70 9.81 0.05 -18.23
N GLY A 71 9.57 1.37 -18.41
CA GLY A 71 8.31 1.94 -18.87
C GLY A 71 7.15 1.81 -17.89
N HIS A 72 7.16 0.85 -16.99
CA HIS A 72 6.10 0.61 -15.98
C HIS A 72 6.71 0.32 -14.62
N ALA A 73 6.11 0.90 -13.58
CA ALA A 73 6.53 0.71 -12.21
C ALA A 73 5.35 0.57 -11.24
N LEU A 74 5.57 -0.11 -10.13
CA LEU A 74 4.63 -0.23 -9.03
C LEU A 74 5.02 0.75 -7.91
N MET A 75 4.07 1.53 -7.42
CA MET A 75 4.25 2.41 -6.28
C MET A 75 4.26 1.60 -4.98
N VAL A 76 5.36 1.67 -4.24
CA VAL A 76 5.54 0.93 -2.98
C VAL A 76 6.06 1.84 -1.87
N LEU A 77 5.94 1.37 -0.64
CA LEU A 77 6.53 2.03 0.53
C LEU A 77 8.05 1.96 0.46
N ALA A 78 8.71 3.10 0.66
CA ALA A 78 10.16 3.21 0.65
C ALA A 78 10.79 2.37 1.77
N GLN A 79 11.96 1.83 1.47
CA GLN A 79 12.81 1.08 2.39
C GLN A 79 14.20 1.67 2.41
N GLU A 80 14.85 1.58 3.55
CA GLU A 80 16.24 1.96 3.75
C GLU A 80 16.95 0.81 4.52
N GLY A 81 18.12 0.40 4.05
CA GLY A 81 18.84 -0.73 4.65
C GLY A 81 18.05 -2.04 4.67
N GLY A 82 17.12 -2.25 3.73
CA GLY A 82 16.28 -3.45 3.64
C GLY A 82 15.05 -3.44 4.56
N ALA A 83 14.79 -2.32 5.26
CA ALA A 83 13.63 -2.16 6.13
C ALA A 83 12.76 -0.96 5.75
N CYS A 84 11.48 -1.02 6.14
CA CYS A 84 10.56 0.11 6.02
C CYS A 84 11.13 1.35 6.72
N ILE A 85 11.08 2.51 6.05
CA ILE A 85 11.57 3.81 6.59
C ILE A 85 10.87 4.26 7.89
N PHE A 86 9.79 3.61 8.28
CA PHE A 86 9.05 3.87 9.52
C PHE A 86 9.27 2.80 10.59
N LEU A 87 10.19 1.88 10.39
CA LEU A 87 10.58 0.92 11.42
C LEU A 87 11.49 1.61 12.43
N GLY A 88 11.05 1.67 13.68
CA GLY A 88 11.85 2.24 14.78
C GLY A 88 12.99 1.29 15.21
N SER A 89 13.94 1.81 15.95
CA SER A 89 15.04 1.04 16.53
C SER A 89 14.58 0.01 17.59
N ASP A 90 13.35 0.14 18.06
CA ASP A 90 12.66 -0.77 18.97
C ASP A 90 11.84 -1.85 18.22
N ASP A 91 12.07 -2.03 16.92
CA ASP A 91 11.34 -2.92 16.01
C ASP A 91 9.84 -2.60 15.86
N ARG A 92 9.39 -1.43 16.29
CA ARG A 92 8.00 -1.02 16.21
C ARG A 92 7.76 -0.04 15.05
N CYS A 93 6.53 -0.07 14.56
CA CYS A 93 6.09 0.83 13.50
C CYS A 93 5.83 2.24 14.05
N GLY A 94 6.65 3.22 13.68
CA GLY A 94 6.50 4.63 14.09
C GLY A 94 5.24 5.32 13.56
N VAL A 95 4.56 4.72 12.56
CA VAL A 95 3.32 5.25 11.99
C VAL A 95 2.14 4.29 12.18
N TYR A 96 2.12 3.53 13.28
CA TYR A 96 1.14 2.46 13.50
C TYR A 96 -0.32 2.86 13.27
N PRO A 97 -0.82 4.02 13.72
CA PRO A 97 -2.19 4.47 13.42
C PRO A 97 -2.44 4.83 11.95
N ALA A 98 -1.40 5.28 11.25
CA ALA A 98 -1.46 5.72 9.86
C ALA A 98 -1.01 4.65 8.84
N ARG A 99 -0.79 3.40 9.30
CA ARG A 99 -0.32 2.31 8.44
C ARG A 99 -1.11 2.18 7.14
N PRO A 100 -0.44 1.86 6.02
CA PRO A 100 -1.08 1.47 4.77
C PRO A 100 -2.09 0.33 4.95
N GLY A 101 -3.09 0.26 4.07
CA GLY A 101 -4.13 -0.77 4.12
C GLY A 101 -3.57 -2.19 4.14
N ASN A 102 -2.56 -2.46 3.33
CA ASN A 102 -1.88 -3.76 3.31
C ASN A 102 -1.18 -4.09 4.63
N CYS A 103 -0.53 -3.12 5.28
CA CYS A 103 0.09 -3.30 6.59
C CYS A 103 -0.94 -3.56 7.71
N ARG A 104 -2.14 -2.98 7.59
CA ARG A 104 -3.22 -3.20 8.58
C ARG A 104 -3.79 -4.60 8.55
N LEU A 105 -3.80 -5.21 7.37
CA LEU A 105 -4.35 -6.54 7.16
C LEU A 105 -3.32 -7.65 7.37
N TYR A 106 -2.03 -7.34 7.23
CA TYR A 106 -0.99 -8.34 7.47
C TYR A 106 -1.00 -8.80 8.94
N PRO A 107 -0.89 -10.09 9.23
CA PRO A 107 -0.61 -11.20 8.32
C PRO A 107 -1.86 -11.97 7.86
N PHE A 108 -3.01 -11.32 7.77
CA PHE A 108 -4.27 -11.99 7.44
C PHE A 108 -4.60 -11.95 5.97
N ALA A 109 -5.21 -13.03 5.49
CA ALA A 109 -5.93 -13.09 4.23
C ALA A 109 -7.41 -13.32 4.51
N ALA A 110 -8.25 -12.45 3.97
CA ALA A 110 -9.70 -12.60 4.03
C ALA A 110 -10.23 -13.08 2.68
N SER A 111 -11.19 -14.00 2.68
CA SER A 111 -12.01 -14.32 1.52
C SER A 111 -13.47 -13.95 1.81
N PHE A 112 -14.14 -13.39 0.81
CA PHE A 112 -15.51 -12.89 0.96
C PHE A 112 -16.51 -13.80 0.24
N GLY A 113 -17.71 -13.92 0.82
CA GLY A 113 -18.83 -14.57 0.17
C GLY A 113 -19.54 -13.63 -0.81
N ARG A 114 -20.43 -14.18 -1.64
CA ARG A 114 -21.21 -13.41 -2.64
C ARG A 114 -22.01 -12.22 -2.08
N ARG A 115 -22.33 -12.24 -0.79
CA ARG A 115 -23.06 -11.17 -0.09
C ARG A 115 -22.15 -10.22 0.70
N GLY A 116 -20.84 -10.21 0.42
CA GLY A 116 -19.89 -9.28 1.02
C GLY A 116 -19.44 -9.60 2.45
N GLY A 117 -19.94 -10.68 3.08
CA GLY A 117 -19.44 -11.12 4.39
C GLY A 117 -18.11 -11.87 4.28
N ILE A 118 -17.23 -11.76 5.28
CA ILE A 118 -16.04 -12.60 5.37
C ILE A 118 -16.49 -14.07 5.45
N ARG A 119 -16.08 -14.85 4.46
CA ARG A 119 -16.31 -16.30 4.43
C ARG A 119 -15.21 -17.04 5.17
N ARG A 120 -14.00 -16.57 5.09
CA ARG A 120 -12.84 -17.18 5.72
C ARG A 120 -11.79 -16.10 6.02
N LEU A 121 -11.28 -16.13 7.23
CA LEU A 121 -10.10 -15.39 7.65
C LEU A 121 -9.01 -16.40 8.00
N ARG A 122 -7.81 -16.21 7.46
CA ARG A 122 -6.66 -17.09 7.73
C ARG A 122 -5.40 -16.27 7.84
N LEU A 123 -4.41 -16.78 8.57
CA LEU A 123 -3.04 -16.29 8.45
C LEU A 123 -2.50 -16.66 7.08
N LEU A 124 -1.76 -15.75 6.48
CA LEU A 124 -1.02 -16.02 5.26
C LEU A 124 0.01 -17.12 5.54
N SER A 125 0.11 -18.11 4.64
CA SER A 125 1.16 -19.14 4.71
C SER A 125 2.52 -18.52 4.38
N GLY A 126 3.56 -18.97 5.07
CA GLY A 126 4.93 -18.50 4.82
C GLY A 126 5.25 -17.13 5.41
N THR A 127 4.40 -16.58 6.29
CA THR A 127 4.73 -15.34 7.00
C THR A 127 5.78 -15.62 8.07
N GLN A 128 6.78 -14.76 8.16
CA GLN A 128 7.75 -14.76 9.27
C GLN A 128 7.24 -13.94 10.47
N CYS A 129 5.92 -13.92 10.67
CA CYS A 129 5.30 -13.16 11.73
C CYS A 129 5.33 -13.96 13.03
N ASP A 130 6.16 -13.51 13.97
CA ASP A 130 6.05 -13.96 15.35
C ASP A 130 4.77 -13.41 15.97
N HIS A 131 3.94 -14.30 16.48
CA HIS A 131 2.69 -13.92 17.11
C HIS A 131 2.34 -14.87 18.24
N GLU A 132 1.61 -14.34 19.21
CA GLU A 132 1.02 -15.14 20.27
C GLU A 132 -0.39 -15.58 19.90
N ARG A 133 -0.79 -16.75 20.40
CA ARG A 133 -2.14 -17.32 20.16
C ARG A 133 -3.10 -17.09 21.31
N ASP A 134 -2.87 -16.05 22.11
CA ASP A 134 -3.65 -15.67 23.29
C ASP A 134 -4.47 -14.38 23.05
N GLY A 135 -4.28 -13.72 21.92
CA GLY A 135 -5.03 -12.51 21.57
C GLY A 135 -6.45 -12.80 21.08
N ASP A 136 -7.27 -11.78 21.09
CA ASP A 136 -8.60 -11.77 20.47
C ASP A 136 -8.58 -10.79 19.29
N THR A 137 -8.65 -11.33 18.08
CA THR A 137 -8.65 -10.52 16.87
C THR A 137 -10.08 -10.15 16.51
N ASP A 138 -10.36 -8.85 16.50
CA ASP A 138 -11.64 -8.32 16.06
C ASP A 138 -11.84 -8.53 14.55
N ALA A 139 -12.56 -9.61 14.20
CA ALA A 139 -12.88 -9.94 12.82
C ALA A 139 -13.73 -8.86 12.13
N HIS A 140 -14.53 -8.10 12.89
CA HIS A 140 -15.30 -6.98 12.32
C HIS A 140 -14.39 -5.82 11.93
N ALA A 141 -13.44 -5.44 12.80
CA ALA A 141 -12.45 -4.40 12.49
C ALA A 141 -11.58 -4.79 11.28
N LEU A 142 -11.17 -6.06 11.17
CA LEU A 142 -10.44 -6.54 10.00
C LEU A 142 -11.28 -6.47 8.71
N ARG A 143 -12.57 -6.80 8.78
CA ARG A 143 -13.47 -6.68 7.63
C ARG A 143 -13.59 -5.22 7.17
N VAL A 144 -13.83 -4.30 8.10
CA VAL A 144 -13.92 -2.86 7.81
C VAL A 144 -12.61 -2.35 7.18
N ALA A 145 -11.48 -2.77 7.72
CA ALA A 145 -10.17 -2.40 7.18
C ALA A 145 -9.96 -2.92 5.75
N ASP A 146 -10.39 -4.15 5.45
CA ASP A 146 -10.26 -4.73 4.11
C ASP A 146 -11.24 -4.11 3.09
N GLU A 147 -12.50 -3.85 3.48
CA GLU A 147 -13.46 -3.13 2.65
C GLU A 147 -12.95 -1.73 2.28
N ARG A 148 -12.37 -1.01 3.25
CA ARG A 148 -11.73 0.29 3.03
C ARG A 148 -10.55 0.17 2.07
N ARG A 149 -9.64 -0.78 2.30
CA ARG A 149 -8.49 -1.04 1.43
C ARG A 149 -8.93 -1.29 -0.01
N TRP A 150 -9.95 -2.12 -0.23
CA TRP A 150 -10.48 -2.40 -1.55
C TRP A 150 -11.11 -1.18 -2.21
N ALA A 151 -11.82 -0.35 -1.47
CA ALA A 151 -12.39 0.89 -2.00
C ALA A 151 -11.28 1.87 -2.44
N GLU A 152 -10.27 2.07 -1.60
CA GLU A 152 -9.10 2.90 -1.88
C GLU A 152 -8.31 2.36 -3.09
N HIS A 153 -8.12 1.05 -3.17
CA HIS A 153 -7.45 0.40 -4.29
C HIS A 153 -8.20 0.58 -5.61
N ARG A 154 -9.52 0.36 -5.65
CA ARG A 154 -10.33 0.60 -6.86
C ARG A 154 -10.23 2.05 -7.34
N SER A 155 -10.34 3.02 -6.44
CA SER A 155 -10.17 4.43 -6.76
C SER A 155 -8.78 4.71 -7.35
N TYR A 156 -7.74 4.13 -6.76
CA TYR A 156 -6.37 4.28 -7.24
C TYR A 156 -6.18 3.66 -8.64
N LEU A 157 -6.74 2.47 -8.91
CA LEU A 157 -6.70 1.86 -10.24
C LEU A 157 -7.35 2.75 -11.32
N GLU A 158 -8.40 3.50 -10.99
CA GLU A 158 -9.00 4.46 -11.92
C GLU A 158 -8.04 5.62 -12.23
N GLN A 159 -7.32 6.13 -11.23
CA GLN A 159 -6.29 7.16 -11.44
C GLN A 159 -5.15 6.64 -12.33
N ILE A 160 -4.66 5.42 -12.08
CA ILE A 160 -3.65 4.78 -12.93
C ILE A 160 -4.14 4.66 -14.37
N ARG A 161 -5.37 4.20 -14.62
CA ARG A 161 -5.94 4.08 -15.97
C ARG A 161 -6.01 5.44 -16.67
N ARG A 162 -6.42 6.50 -15.96
CA ARG A 162 -6.46 7.87 -16.50
C ARG A 162 -5.06 8.36 -16.86
N TRP A 163 -4.11 8.21 -15.95
CA TRP A 163 -2.71 8.57 -16.17
C TRP A 163 -2.12 7.80 -17.37
N ASN A 164 -2.16 6.48 -17.35
CA ASN A 164 -1.57 5.64 -18.39
C ASN A 164 -2.18 5.95 -19.78
N ARG A 165 -3.47 6.27 -19.86
CA ARG A 165 -4.10 6.72 -21.10
C ARG A 165 -3.49 8.03 -21.59
N SER A 166 -3.31 9.00 -20.70
CA SER A 166 -2.70 10.29 -21.07
C SER A 166 -1.24 10.11 -21.51
N GLN A 167 -0.48 9.24 -20.86
CA GLN A 167 0.91 8.97 -21.20
C GLN A 167 1.03 8.28 -22.57
N ARG A 168 0.19 7.31 -22.88
CA ARG A 168 0.14 6.68 -24.21
C ARG A 168 -0.18 7.70 -25.29
N HIS A 169 -1.10 8.61 -25.06
CA HIS A 169 -1.40 9.69 -26.01
C HIS A 169 -0.19 10.62 -26.21
N ARG A 170 0.51 11.00 -25.13
CA ARG A 170 1.76 11.78 -25.23
C ARG A 170 2.82 11.06 -26.07
N SER A 171 3.01 9.76 -25.85
CA SER A 171 3.94 8.92 -26.61
C SER A 171 3.62 8.88 -28.09
N LEU A 172 2.34 8.74 -28.46
CA LEU A 172 1.90 8.77 -29.86
C LEU A 172 2.19 10.12 -30.56
N LEU A 173 2.25 11.20 -29.79
CA LEU A 173 2.61 12.54 -30.28
C LEU A 173 4.13 12.81 -30.23
N GLY A 174 4.97 11.78 -29.97
CA GLY A 174 6.41 11.95 -29.85
C GLY A 174 6.85 12.75 -28.62
N ARG A 175 5.97 12.93 -27.62
CA ARG A 175 6.29 13.66 -26.38
C ARG A 175 6.83 12.70 -25.32
N ARG A 176 7.76 13.19 -24.47
CA ARG A 176 8.25 12.41 -23.33
C ARG A 176 7.12 12.04 -22.38
N LEU A 177 7.24 10.86 -21.79
CA LEU A 177 6.37 10.42 -20.70
C LEU A 177 6.61 11.28 -19.45
N GLY A 178 5.65 11.28 -18.54
CA GLY A 178 5.80 11.91 -17.22
C GLY A 178 6.66 11.04 -16.31
N ARG A 179 7.37 11.69 -15.39
CA ARG A 179 8.20 11.06 -14.37
C ARG A 179 7.34 10.67 -13.15
N ALA A 180 7.97 10.04 -12.18
CA ALA A 180 7.36 9.66 -10.91
C ALA A 180 6.76 10.87 -10.15
N GLU A 181 7.49 11.99 -10.11
CA GLU A 181 7.04 13.23 -9.48
C GLU A 181 5.80 13.82 -10.17
N ASP A 182 5.75 13.75 -11.51
CA ASP A 182 4.58 14.20 -12.28
C ASP A 182 3.35 13.34 -11.96
N PHE A 183 3.53 12.04 -11.75
CA PHE A 183 2.44 11.16 -11.32
C PHE A 183 1.98 11.47 -9.91
N LEU A 184 2.89 11.69 -8.96
CA LEU A 184 2.54 12.12 -7.60
C LEU A 184 1.79 13.45 -7.60
N ALA A 185 2.23 14.43 -8.42
CA ALA A 185 1.51 15.69 -8.61
C ALA A 185 0.12 15.48 -9.21
N PHE A 186 -0.02 14.60 -10.22
CA PHE A 186 -1.32 14.21 -10.78
C PHE A 186 -2.26 13.60 -9.74
N LEU A 187 -1.74 12.88 -8.76
CA LEU A 187 -2.52 12.33 -7.63
C LEU A 187 -2.84 13.40 -6.55
N GLY A 188 -2.36 14.65 -6.70
CA GLY A 188 -2.48 15.68 -5.67
C GLY A 188 -1.60 15.38 -4.45
N LEU A 189 -0.47 14.74 -4.67
CA LEU A 189 0.55 14.40 -3.67
C LEU A 189 1.88 15.12 -3.95
N GLY A 190 1.93 16.01 -4.94
CA GLY A 190 3.07 16.90 -5.17
C GLY A 190 3.31 17.77 -3.93
N GLY A 191 4.58 18.03 -3.62
CA GLY A 191 4.94 18.92 -2.53
C GLY A 191 4.21 20.25 -2.70
N SER A 192 3.64 20.76 -1.65
CA SER A 192 3.13 22.13 -1.58
C SER A 192 4.31 23.04 -1.93
N GLU A 193 4.30 23.71 -3.08
CA GLU A 193 4.94 25.00 -3.19
C GLU A 193 4.37 25.83 -2.04
N ARG A 194 5.13 25.97 -0.98
CA ARG A 194 4.83 27.01 0.01
C ARG A 194 4.84 28.29 -0.81
N ALA A 195 3.64 28.84 -1.00
CA ALA A 195 3.51 30.21 -1.46
C ALA A 195 4.39 31.04 -0.53
N SER A 196 5.54 31.43 -1.04
CA SER A 196 6.38 32.45 -0.44
C SER A 196 5.66 33.74 -0.77
N ASP A 197 4.67 34.08 0.04
CA ASP A 197 4.16 35.43 0.09
C ASP A 197 5.23 36.30 0.74
N VAL A 198 5.83 37.11 -0.11
CA VAL A 198 6.57 38.33 0.25
C VAL A 198 5.59 39.38 0.76
#